data_48ef91e25ff438831e5076226f56d4aa
#
_entry.id   48ef91e25ff438831e5076226f56d4aa
#
_cell.length_a   1.000
_cell.length_b   1.000
_cell.length_c   1.000
_cell.angle_alpha   90.00
_cell.angle_beta   90.00
_cell.angle_gamma   90.00
#
_symmetry.space_group_name_H-M   'P 1'
#
loop_
_entity.id
_entity.type
_entity.pdbx_description
1 polymer ?
#
loop_
_entity_poly.entity_id
_entity_poly.type
_entity_poly.pdbx_seq_one_letter_code
_entity_poly.pdbx_strand_id
1 'polypeptide(L)'
;MQKAAQRDQRDLLAWPKEELRKIGETDDLHIAPFREDGQTYGTATWIWSVVLDGALYVRPYNGKNSRWYQAAMRQKAGRITAAGITKEVSFEPTEEAINDRVDDAYKAKYKGSPYLRPMIGAGPRSATVKVMPCETTT
;
A
#
# COMPACT_ATOMS: atom_id res chain seq x y z
N MET A 1 -16.80 8.22 -26.61
CA MET A 1 -17.40 7.24 -25.73
C MET A 1 -16.36 6.41 -25.01
N GLN A 2 -15.52 5.76 -25.76
CA GLN A 2 -14.55 4.90 -25.11
C GLN A 2 -13.54 5.65 -24.28
N LYS A 3 -13.19 6.83 -24.72
CA LYS A 3 -12.27 7.63 -23.92
C LYS A 3 -12.86 7.99 -22.59
N ALA A 4 -14.13 8.32 -22.58
CA ALA A 4 -14.81 8.66 -21.34
C ALA A 4 -14.85 7.45 -20.42
N ALA A 5 -15.11 6.28 -20.97
CA ALA A 5 -15.14 5.06 -20.20
C ALA A 5 -13.79 4.76 -19.60
N GLN A 6 -12.73 4.97 -20.36
CA GLN A 6 -11.39 4.73 -19.85
C GLN A 6 -11.03 5.70 -18.75
N ARG A 7 -11.41 6.94 -18.91
CA ARG A 7 -11.16 7.95 -17.91
C ARG A 7 -11.89 7.61 -16.62
N ASP A 8 -13.15 7.20 -16.75
CA ASP A 8 -13.94 6.80 -15.61
C ASP A 8 -13.30 5.63 -14.88
N GLN A 9 -12.78 4.69 -15.64
CA GLN A 9 -12.08 3.57 -15.07
C GLN A 9 -10.88 4.01 -14.24
N ARG A 10 -10.13 4.97 -14.76
CA ARG A 10 -8.99 5.49 -14.04
C ARG A 10 -9.41 6.16 -12.74
N ASP A 11 -10.50 6.92 -12.79
CA ASP A 11 -11.01 7.58 -11.60
C ASP A 11 -11.48 6.55 -10.57
N LEU A 12 -12.07 5.46 -11.03
CA LEU A 12 -12.53 4.41 -10.13
C LEU A 12 -11.40 3.70 -9.43
N LEU A 13 -10.19 3.75 -10.00
CA LEU A 13 -9.02 3.14 -9.37
C LEU A 13 -8.31 4.08 -8.41
N ALA A 14 -8.77 5.33 -8.33
CA ALA A 14 -8.21 6.26 -7.36
C ALA A 14 -8.86 6.04 -6.01
N TRP A 15 -8.13 6.32 -4.94
CA TRP A 15 -8.69 6.21 -3.61
C TRP A 15 -9.75 7.28 -3.39
N PRO A 16 -10.91 6.92 -2.82
CA PRO A 16 -11.85 7.93 -2.34
C PRO A 16 -11.16 8.77 -1.27
N LYS A 17 -11.30 10.08 -1.37
CA LYS A 17 -10.56 10.98 -0.48
C LYS A 17 -10.80 10.70 0.99
N GLU A 18 -12.06 10.45 1.35
CA GLU A 18 -12.41 10.27 2.75
C GLU A 18 -11.86 8.95 3.30
N GLU A 19 -11.90 7.90 2.49
CA GLU A 19 -11.34 6.63 2.91
C GLU A 19 -9.83 6.74 3.10
N LEU A 20 -9.16 7.37 2.14
CA LEU A 20 -7.71 7.51 2.21
C LEU A 20 -7.30 8.37 3.41
N ARG A 21 -8.07 9.42 3.70
CA ARG A 21 -7.80 10.26 4.86
C ARG A 21 -7.85 9.43 6.14
N LYS A 22 -8.89 8.62 6.28
CA LYS A 22 -9.02 7.78 7.48
C LYS A 22 -7.89 6.79 7.61
N ILE A 23 -7.51 6.17 6.50
CA ILE A 23 -6.41 5.21 6.50
C ILE A 23 -5.11 5.91 6.87
N GLY A 24 -4.91 7.12 6.36
CA GLY A 24 -3.69 7.88 6.65
C GLY A 24 -3.55 8.28 8.10
N GLU A 25 -4.65 8.35 8.84
CA GLU A 25 -4.64 8.78 10.24
C GLU A 25 -4.53 7.62 11.22
N THR A 26 -4.54 6.38 10.74
CA THR A 26 -4.49 5.22 11.61
C THR A 26 -3.19 4.46 11.40
N ASP A 27 -2.77 3.66 12.39
CA ASP A 27 -1.64 2.77 12.18
C ASP A 27 -2.06 1.31 12.39
N ASP A 28 -3.30 1.00 12.08
CA ASP A 28 -3.80 -0.36 12.24
C ASP A 28 -3.92 -1.13 10.91
N LEU A 29 -3.17 -0.70 9.89
CA LEU A 29 -3.28 -1.34 8.58
C LEU A 29 -2.72 -2.76 8.59
N HIS A 30 -3.51 -3.69 8.08
CA HIS A 30 -3.10 -5.07 7.87
C HIS A 30 -3.17 -5.36 6.37
N ILE A 31 -2.15 -6.03 5.85
CA ILE A 31 -2.06 -6.33 4.43
C ILE A 31 -2.12 -7.85 4.24
N ALA A 32 -2.88 -8.29 3.25
CA ALA A 32 -3.04 -9.72 2.97
C ALA A 32 -3.02 -9.95 1.46
N PRO A 33 -1.82 -10.07 0.86
CA PRO A 33 -1.74 -10.43 -0.55
C PRO A 33 -2.28 -11.83 -0.78
N PHE A 34 -2.68 -12.12 -2.01
CA PHE A 34 -3.14 -13.45 -2.35
C PHE A 34 -2.02 -14.46 -2.22
N ARG A 35 -2.39 -15.70 -1.90
CA ARG A 35 -1.48 -16.83 -1.90
C ARG A 35 -1.23 -17.26 -3.34
N GLU A 36 -0.42 -18.29 -3.51
CA GLU A 36 -0.03 -18.75 -4.84
C GLU A 36 -1.21 -19.14 -5.72
N ASP A 37 -2.33 -19.54 -5.12
CA ASP A 37 -3.52 -19.88 -5.90
C ASP A 37 -4.20 -18.66 -6.52
N GLY A 38 -3.78 -17.46 -6.14
CA GLY A 38 -4.36 -16.24 -6.67
C GLY A 38 -5.78 -15.96 -6.21
N GLN A 39 -6.28 -16.70 -5.25
CA GLN A 39 -7.67 -16.58 -4.78
C GLN A 39 -7.78 -16.48 -3.28
N THR A 40 -6.93 -17.20 -2.55
CA THR A 40 -7.00 -17.25 -1.10
C THR A 40 -6.10 -16.17 -0.51
N TYR A 41 -6.62 -15.41 0.45
CA TYR A 41 -5.83 -14.36 1.08
C TYR A 41 -4.78 -14.98 2.01
N GLY A 42 -3.60 -14.39 1.99
CA GLY A 42 -2.56 -14.77 2.93
C GLY A 42 -2.88 -14.25 4.33
N THR A 43 -2.00 -14.52 5.25
CA THR A 43 -2.15 -14.05 6.63
C THR A 43 -2.10 -12.54 6.66
N ALA A 44 -3.08 -11.91 7.30
CA ALA A 44 -3.09 -10.46 7.44
C ALA A 44 -1.93 -10.05 8.33
N THR A 45 -1.09 -9.17 7.84
CA THR A 45 0.13 -8.73 8.52
C THR A 45 0.02 -7.24 8.82
N TRP A 46 0.24 -6.86 10.07
CA TRP A 46 0.25 -5.45 10.45
C TRP A 46 1.51 -4.79 9.92
N ILE A 47 1.35 -3.68 9.24
CA ILE A 47 2.48 -2.92 8.71
C ILE A 47 2.19 -1.43 8.82
N TRP A 48 3.25 -0.64 8.75
CA TRP A 48 3.11 0.81 8.70
C TRP A 48 2.70 1.24 7.29
N SER A 49 1.95 2.34 7.22
CA SER A 49 1.52 2.89 5.95
C SER A 49 1.53 4.40 5.99
N VAL A 50 1.70 5.02 4.83
CA VAL A 50 1.64 6.47 4.71
C VAL A 50 0.85 6.84 3.48
N VAL A 51 0.29 8.05 3.50
CA VAL A 51 -0.46 8.60 2.37
C VAL A 51 0.33 9.77 1.82
N LEU A 52 0.45 9.84 0.51
CA LEU A 52 1.18 10.89 -0.16
C LEU A 52 0.53 11.15 -1.50
N ASP A 53 0.11 12.40 -1.74
CA ASP A 53 -0.45 12.81 -3.04
C ASP A 53 -1.59 11.93 -3.52
N GLY A 54 -2.50 11.58 -2.62
CA GLY A 54 -3.68 10.81 -3.00
C GLY A 54 -3.43 9.33 -3.20
N ALA A 55 -2.28 8.82 -2.76
CA ALA A 55 -1.94 7.42 -2.89
C ALA A 55 -1.47 6.85 -1.56
N LEU A 56 -1.56 5.55 -1.42
CA LEU A 56 -1.15 4.83 -0.22
C LEU A 56 0.14 4.07 -0.51
N TYR A 57 1.11 4.18 0.40
CA TYR A 57 2.40 3.51 0.24
C TYR A 57 2.73 2.72 1.49
N VAL A 58 3.36 1.57 1.28
CA VAL A 58 3.80 0.72 2.38
C VAL A 58 5.22 0.24 2.09
N ARG A 59 5.91 -0.17 3.14
CA ARG A 59 7.27 -0.71 3.03
C ARG A 59 7.41 -1.92 3.94
N PRO A 60 8.08 -2.97 3.48
CA PRO A 60 8.37 -4.10 4.36
C PRO A 60 9.55 -3.77 5.26
N TYR A 61 9.36 -3.94 6.56
CA TYR A 61 10.42 -3.64 7.54
C TYR A 61 11.67 -4.46 7.25
N ASN A 62 11.49 -5.70 6.82
CA ASN A 62 12.61 -6.59 6.52
C ASN A 62 13.02 -6.55 5.05
N GLY A 63 12.58 -5.53 4.32
CA GLY A 63 12.96 -5.35 2.93
C GLY A 63 12.37 -6.43 2.03
N LYS A 64 13.06 -6.69 0.94
CA LYS A 64 12.57 -7.60 -0.09
C LYS A 64 12.46 -9.06 0.36
N ASN A 65 12.99 -9.38 1.53
CA ASN A 65 12.88 -10.73 2.07
C ASN A 65 11.57 -10.97 2.81
N SER A 66 10.77 -9.94 3.03
CA SER A 66 9.49 -10.09 3.70
C SER A 66 8.54 -10.95 2.90
N ARG A 67 7.85 -11.87 3.57
CA ARG A 67 6.95 -12.78 2.88
C ARG A 67 5.80 -12.06 2.21
N TRP A 68 5.19 -11.09 2.93
CA TRP A 68 4.06 -10.37 2.33
C TRP A 68 4.51 -9.57 1.11
N TYR A 69 5.73 -9.03 1.15
CA TYR A 69 6.25 -8.27 0.02
C TYR A 69 6.40 -9.17 -1.20
N GLN A 70 6.99 -10.35 -1.00
CA GLN A 70 7.19 -11.27 -2.11
C GLN A 70 5.86 -11.73 -2.70
N ALA A 71 4.88 -12.01 -1.84
CA ALA A 71 3.55 -12.38 -2.31
C ALA A 71 2.89 -11.22 -3.06
N ALA A 72 3.02 -10.00 -2.56
CA ALA A 72 2.44 -8.83 -3.21
C ALA A 72 3.05 -8.62 -4.59
N MET A 73 4.36 -8.80 -4.72
CA MET A 73 5.02 -8.60 -6.01
C MET A 73 4.70 -9.72 -6.98
N ARG A 74 4.49 -10.92 -6.47
CA ARG A 74 4.15 -12.07 -7.32
C ARG A 74 2.71 -12.01 -7.78
N GLN A 75 1.78 -11.74 -6.85
CA GLN A 75 0.36 -11.78 -7.16
C GLN A 75 -0.21 -10.44 -7.61
N LYS A 76 0.41 -9.34 -7.22
CA LYS A 76 -0.01 -7.98 -7.57
C LYS A 76 -1.40 -7.61 -7.06
N ALA A 77 -2.00 -8.43 -6.24
CA ALA A 77 -3.35 -8.19 -5.73
C ALA A 77 -3.55 -8.85 -4.37
N GLY A 78 -4.52 -8.35 -3.64
CA GLY A 78 -4.89 -8.86 -2.33
C GLY A 78 -5.86 -7.90 -1.69
N ARG A 79 -5.79 -7.76 -0.37
CA ARG A 79 -6.64 -6.78 0.32
C ARG A 79 -5.91 -6.17 1.49
N ILE A 80 -6.42 -5.02 1.92
CA ILE A 80 -5.97 -4.40 3.16
C ILE A 80 -7.18 -4.18 4.05
N THR A 81 -6.91 -4.08 5.35
CA THR A 81 -7.91 -3.65 6.33
C THR A 81 -7.28 -2.56 7.15
N ALA A 82 -7.94 -1.42 7.25
CA ALA A 82 -7.44 -0.28 8.01
C ALA A 82 -8.60 0.63 8.36
N ALA A 83 -8.59 1.21 9.55
CA ALA A 83 -9.62 2.16 9.95
C ALA A 83 -11.05 1.60 9.82
N GLY A 84 -11.20 0.28 10.04
CA GLY A 84 -12.49 -0.37 9.91
C GLY A 84 -12.93 -0.63 8.48
N ILE A 85 -12.08 -0.37 7.50
CA ILE A 85 -12.39 -0.54 6.08
C ILE A 85 -11.60 -1.72 5.55
N THR A 86 -12.28 -2.63 4.84
CA THR A 86 -11.62 -3.73 4.13
C THR A 86 -11.77 -3.47 2.64
N LYS A 87 -10.67 -3.48 1.92
CA LYS A 87 -10.66 -3.07 0.52
C LYS A 87 -9.79 -4.00 -0.31
N GLU A 88 -10.32 -4.40 -1.47
CA GLU A 88 -9.52 -5.12 -2.46
C GLU A 88 -8.55 -4.15 -3.09
N VAL A 89 -7.30 -4.57 -3.24
CA VAL A 89 -6.26 -3.66 -3.72
C VAL A 89 -5.32 -4.36 -4.69
N SER A 90 -4.61 -3.55 -5.47
CA SER A 90 -3.50 -4.01 -6.28
C SER A 90 -2.21 -3.44 -5.70
N PHE A 91 -1.10 -4.12 -5.96
CA PHE A 91 0.21 -3.73 -5.46
C PHE A 91 1.14 -3.48 -6.63
N GLU A 92 1.84 -2.34 -6.60
CA GLU A 92 2.78 -1.98 -7.65
C GLU A 92 4.10 -1.53 -7.03
N PRO A 93 5.22 -1.92 -7.60
CA PRO A 93 6.49 -1.34 -7.16
C PRO A 93 6.53 0.13 -7.55
N THR A 94 7.32 0.91 -6.85
CA THR A 94 7.41 2.34 -7.13
C THR A 94 8.76 2.67 -7.73
N GLU A 95 8.84 3.85 -8.33
CA GLU A 95 10.10 4.35 -8.84
C GLU A 95 10.93 4.91 -7.71
N GLU A 96 12.25 4.88 -7.89
CA GLU A 96 13.20 5.37 -6.91
C GLU A 96 12.92 6.83 -6.55
N ALA A 97 12.48 7.61 -7.53
CA ALA A 97 12.30 9.04 -7.33
C ALA A 97 11.30 9.42 -6.25
N ILE A 98 10.34 8.54 -5.95
CA ILE A 98 9.33 8.83 -4.93
C ILE A 98 9.85 8.59 -3.52
N ASN A 99 10.97 7.88 -3.37
CA ASN A 99 11.40 7.40 -2.06
C ASN A 99 11.68 8.49 -1.03
N ASP A 100 12.26 9.61 -1.45
CA ASP A 100 12.55 10.70 -0.50
C ASP A 100 11.24 11.26 0.08
N ARG A 101 10.23 11.41 -0.77
CA ARG A 101 8.96 11.94 -0.30
C ARG A 101 8.22 10.95 0.59
N VAL A 102 8.34 9.66 0.27
CA VAL A 102 7.77 8.61 1.12
C VAL A 102 8.50 8.59 2.46
N ASP A 103 9.83 8.76 2.46
CA ASP A 103 10.59 8.88 3.72
C ASP A 103 10.05 10.00 4.57
N ASP A 104 9.81 11.16 3.96
CA ASP A 104 9.31 12.32 4.70
C ASP A 104 7.92 12.04 5.29
N ALA A 105 7.09 11.33 4.55
CA ALA A 105 5.76 10.96 5.05
C ALA A 105 5.87 10.02 6.26
N TYR A 106 6.80 9.06 6.21
CA TYR A 106 7.05 8.18 7.36
C TYR A 106 7.57 8.97 8.55
N LYS A 107 8.48 9.92 8.32
CA LYS A 107 9.02 10.74 9.40
C LYS A 107 7.92 11.55 10.07
N ALA A 108 6.99 12.05 9.29
CA ALA A 108 5.89 12.86 9.86
C ALA A 108 4.91 12.00 10.65
N LYS A 109 4.53 10.85 10.11
CA LYS A 109 3.49 10.03 10.73
C LYS A 109 4.01 9.26 11.95
N TYR A 110 5.22 8.75 11.87
CA TYR A 110 5.77 7.88 12.91
C TYR A 110 6.89 8.54 13.68
N LYS A 111 6.80 9.85 13.82
CA LYS A 111 7.78 10.65 14.53
C LYS A 111 8.00 10.09 15.95
N GLY A 112 9.27 9.93 16.30
CA GLY A 112 9.63 9.46 17.64
C GLY A 112 9.68 7.96 17.81
N SER A 113 9.26 7.19 16.79
CA SER A 113 9.31 5.74 16.91
C SER A 113 10.74 5.23 16.71
N PRO A 114 11.18 4.27 17.53
CA PRO A 114 12.51 3.68 17.35
C PRO A 114 12.62 2.86 16.08
N TYR A 115 11.49 2.50 15.45
CA TYR A 115 11.49 1.71 14.22
C TYR A 115 11.55 2.58 12.99
N LEU A 116 11.49 3.90 13.15
CA LEU A 116 11.47 4.82 12.01
C LEU A 116 12.77 4.76 11.20
N ARG A 117 13.91 4.80 11.88
CA ARG A 117 15.18 4.84 11.19
C ARG A 117 15.39 3.62 10.28
N PRO A 118 15.16 2.39 10.75
CA PRO A 118 15.27 1.25 9.84
C PRO A 118 14.29 1.32 8.68
N MET A 119 13.08 1.82 8.91
CA MET A 119 12.05 1.84 7.89
C MET A 119 12.37 2.79 6.75
N ILE A 120 13.15 3.84 6.99
CA ILE A 120 13.59 4.74 5.93
C ILE A 120 14.99 4.38 5.44
N GLY A 121 15.53 3.25 5.87
CA GLY A 121 16.83 2.78 5.42
C GLY A 121 16.75 2.07 4.06
N ALA A 122 17.90 1.68 3.55
CA ALA A 122 18.03 1.19 2.19
C ALA A 122 17.13 -0.01 1.86
N GLY A 123 17.03 -0.98 2.78
CA GLY A 123 16.21 -2.17 2.53
C GLY A 123 14.75 -1.86 2.30
N PRO A 124 14.06 -1.26 3.28
CA PRO A 124 12.65 -0.90 3.09
C PRO A 124 12.44 0.10 1.94
N ARG A 125 13.32 1.08 1.77
CA ARG A 125 13.19 2.04 0.67
C ARG A 125 13.17 1.34 -0.68
N SER A 126 14.02 0.35 -0.87
CA SER A 126 14.12 -0.34 -2.16
C SER A 126 12.88 -1.20 -2.42
N ALA A 127 12.06 -1.43 -1.42
CA ALA A 127 10.88 -2.28 -1.54
C ALA A 127 9.58 -1.51 -1.32
N THR A 128 9.57 -0.22 -1.59
CA THR A 128 8.36 0.60 -1.46
C THR A 128 7.28 0.09 -2.42
N VAL A 129 6.06 -0.02 -1.92
CA VAL A 129 4.94 -0.52 -2.70
C VAL A 129 3.81 0.51 -2.69
N LYS A 130 3.26 0.76 -3.86
CA LYS A 130 2.08 1.60 -4.00
C LYS A 130 0.86 0.71 -3.97
N VAL A 131 -0.09 1.04 -3.11
CA VAL A 131 -1.31 0.25 -2.93
C VAL A 131 -2.47 1.02 -3.52
N MET A 132 -3.15 0.44 -4.50
CA MET A 132 -4.26 1.09 -5.19
C MET A 132 -5.53 0.28 -4.98
N PRO A 133 -6.68 0.94 -4.85
CA PRO A 133 -7.93 0.19 -4.73
C PRO A 133 -8.25 -0.51 -6.04
N CYS A 134 -8.76 -1.72 -5.94
CA CYS A 134 -9.23 -2.44 -7.12
C CYS A 134 -10.69 -2.13 -7.32
N GLU A 135 -11.06 -2.02 -8.58
CA GLU A 135 -12.46 -1.91 -8.92
C GLU A 135 -13.11 -3.25 -8.68
N THR A 136 -14.06 -3.27 -7.80
CA THR A 136 -14.72 -4.53 -7.49
C THR A 136 -16.10 -4.58 -8.08
N THR A 137 -16.31 -3.98 -9.18
CA THR A 137 -17.60 -3.99 -9.75
C THR A 137 -18.14 -5.33 -9.92
N THR A 138 -19.29 -5.45 -9.87
CA THR A 138 -19.91 -6.73 -10.02
C THR A 138 -20.89 -6.73 -11.11
#